data_b9ee8b896c1485796dad312f459cdded
#
_entry.id   b9ee8b896c1485796dad312f459cdded
#
_cell.length_a   1.000
_cell.length_b   1.000
_cell.length_c   1.000
_cell.angle_alpha   90.00
_cell.angle_beta   90.00
_cell.angle_gamma   90.00
#
_symmetry.space_group_name_H-M   'P 1'
#
loop_
_entity.id
_entity.type
_entity.pdbx_description
1 polymer ?
#
loop_
_entity_poly.entity_id
_entity_poly.type
_entity_poly.pdbx_seq_one_letter_code
_entity_poly.pdbx_strand_id
1 'polypeptide(L)'
;MLKGIGASQGYGIGNAVVISDAKLDYNHVKFTTAQNEKERLQKAVDTFIKETRKLADDVKNSAGDKEAEILEGHIVMLSDPFMLSQMQDNIDAGSVAEKAVDTVCSMFIDMFSGVDDELTQQRASDVKDIKDSLLSILLGVNNVDISKVKKGSVLIAKDFTPSMTGQINKDNVSAILTEVGGITSHSAILARAMGIPAVLSIPNVCNEVKNGDLVAVDGFKGNVIVSPSNDDICLLYTSPSPRDAHES
;
A
#
# COMPACT_ATOMS: atom_id res chain seq x y z
N MET A 1 -23.09 -4.22 8.55
CA MET A 1 -21.93 -4.23 9.47
C MET A 1 -20.93 -5.23 8.94
N LEU A 2 -19.71 -4.80 8.68
CA LEU A 2 -18.62 -5.65 8.25
C LEU A 2 -17.72 -6.01 9.44
N LYS A 3 -16.97 -7.11 9.32
CA LYS A 3 -16.12 -7.63 10.38
C LYS A 3 -14.76 -7.99 9.84
N GLY A 4 -13.71 -7.57 10.55
CA GLY A 4 -12.31 -7.89 10.27
C GLY A 4 -11.52 -8.05 11.55
N ILE A 5 -10.20 -7.94 11.43
CA ILE A 5 -9.25 -8.01 12.54
C ILE A 5 -8.92 -6.58 12.97
N GLY A 6 -9.20 -6.25 14.25
CA GLY A 6 -8.74 -4.99 14.85
C GLY A 6 -7.23 -4.97 14.96
N ALA A 7 -6.56 -4.18 14.12
CA ALA A 7 -5.12 -4.16 14.00
C ALA A 7 -4.46 -2.94 14.68
N SER A 8 -5.17 -1.84 14.77
CA SER A 8 -4.77 -0.64 15.52
C SER A 8 -5.98 -0.10 16.28
N GLN A 9 -5.81 0.13 17.57
CA GLN A 9 -6.87 0.50 18.48
C GLN A 9 -7.36 1.94 18.22
N GLY A 10 -8.65 2.18 18.45
CA GLY A 10 -9.27 3.49 18.33
C GLY A 10 -10.60 3.42 17.60
N TYR A 11 -11.27 4.57 17.56
CA TYR A 11 -12.50 4.77 16.79
C TYR A 11 -12.24 5.80 15.69
N GLY A 12 -12.73 5.53 14.49
CA GLY A 12 -12.62 6.45 13.37
C GLY A 12 -13.94 6.58 12.63
N ILE A 13 -14.31 7.81 12.25
CA ILE A 13 -15.47 8.08 11.43
C ILE A 13 -15.06 9.02 10.31
N GLY A 14 -15.50 8.72 9.10
CA GLY A 14 -15.20 9.56 7.96
C GLY A 14 -15.74 9.05 6.64
N ASN A 15 -15.50 9.84 5.61
CA ASN A 15 -15.89 9.46 4.27
C ASN A 15 -14.87 8.48 3.66
N ALA A 16 -15.39 7.43 3.07
CA ALA A 16 -14.57 6.41 2.39
C ALA A 16 -13.82 6.97 1.18
N VAL A 17 -12.54 6.62 1.09
CA VAL A 17 -11.71 6.77 -0.09
C VAL A 17 -11.22 5.37 -0.46
N VAL A 18 -11.88 4.77 -1.46
CA VAL A 18 -11.52 3.44 -1.95
C VAL A 18 -10.40 3.58 -2.96
N ILE A 19 -9.26 2.98 -2.63
CA ILE A 19 -8.09 2.94 -3.48
C ILE A 19 -8.15 1.62 -4.24
N SER A 20 -8.47 1.71 -5.52
CA SER A 20 -8.45 0.55 -6.41
C SER A 20 -7.05 0.37 -6.99
N ASP A 21 -6.62 -0.89 -7.13
CA ASP A 21 -5.42 -1.19 -7.89
C ASP A 21 -5.58 -0.63 -9.30
N ALA A 22 -4.64 0.21 -9.74
CA ALA A 22 -4.61 0.68 -11.11
C ALA A 22 -4.49 -0.53 -12.05
N LYS A 23 -5.30 -0.56 -13.10
CA LYS A 23 -5.11 -1.57 -14.16
C LYS A 23 -3.81 -1.25 -14.90
N LEU A 24 -2.75 -1.95 -14.57
CA LEU A 24 -1.43 -1.83 -15.19
C LEU A 24 -1.39 -2.65 -16.49
N ASP A 25 -2.30 -2.34 -17.42
CA ASP A 25 -2.38 -3.01 -18.71
C ASP A 25 -1.47 -2.31 -19.73
N TYR A 26 -0.44 -3.01 -20.16
CA TYR A 26 0.53 -2.55 -21.15
C TYR A 26 0.41 -3.26 -22.52
N ASN A 27 -0.65 -4.03 -22.76
CA ASN A 27 -0.84 -4.76 -24.02
C ASN A 27 -0.93 -3.83 -25.24
N HIS A 28 -1.28 -2.56 -25.03
CA HIS A 28 -1.35 -1.54 -26.08
C HIS A 28 0.00 -0.89 -26.41
N VAL A 29 1.03 -1.09 -25.55
CA VAL A 29 2.35 -0.51 -25.74
C VAL A 29 3.10 -1.26 -26.84
N LYS A 30 3.62 -0.54 -27.82
CA LYS A 30 4.36 -1.12 -28.94
C LYS A 30 5.85 -0.90 -28.76
N PHE A 31 6.60 -1.98 -28.97
CA PHE A 31 8.06 -1.91 -29.02
C PHE A 31 8.52 -0.97 -30.14
N THR A 32 9.49 -0.12 -29.83
CA THR A 32 10.08 0.82 -30.80
C THR A 32 11.49 0.39 -31.19
N THR A 33 12.46 0.65 -30.34
CA THR A 33 13.86 0.20 -30.45
C THR A 33 14.37 -0.16 -29.08
N ALA A 34 15.31 -1.09 -29.01
CA ALA A 34 15.93 -1.48 -27.73
C ALA A 34 16.52 -0.26 -26.98
N GLN A 35 17.13 0.66 -27.72
CA GLN A 35 17.69 1.89 -27.15
C GLN A 35 16.59 2.76 -26.48
N ASN A 36 15.49 3.01 -27.14
CA ASN A 36 14.37 3.81 -26.60
C ASN A 36 13.75 3.12 -25.37
N GLU A 37 13.56 1.81 -25.43
CA GLU A 37 12.97 1.07 -24.31
C GLU A 37 13.91 1.07 -23.09
N LYS A 38 15.24 0.94 -23.28
CA LYS A 38 16.21 1.10 -22.22
C LYS A 38 16.23 2.50 -21.61
N GLU A 39 16.09 3.55 -22.44
CA GLU A 39 16.01 4.92 -21.96
C GLU A 39 14.71 5.17 -21.17
N ARG A 40 13.59 4.57 -21.59
CA ARG A 40 12.32 4.62 -20.85
C ARG A 40 12.46 3.92 -19.49
N LEU A 41 13.04 2.71 -19.48
CA LEU A 41 13.32 1.97 -18.25
C LEU A 41 14.20 2.78 -17.31
N GLN A 42 15.32 3.33 -17.81
CA GLN A 42 16.26 4.09 -16.96
C GLN A 42 15.56 5.34 -16.35
N LYS A 43 14.79 6.08 -17.14
CA LYS A 43 14.00 7.22 -16.62
C LYS A 43 13.00 6.80 -15.56
N ALA A 44 12.36 5.64 -15.72
CA ALA A 44 11.42 5.12 -14.72
C ALA A 44 12.14 4.73 -13.43
N VAL A 45 13.29 4.07 -13.53
CA VAL A 45 14.14 3.73 -12.38
C VAL A 45 14.62 4.98 -11.64
N ASP A 46 15.13 5.99 -12.37
CA ASP A 46 15.58 7.25 -11.77
C ASP A 46 14.43 7.99 -11.06
N THR A 47 13.24 7.98 -11.67
CA THR A 47 12.03 8.58 -11.10
C THR A 47 11.62 7.84 -9.83
N PHE A 48 11.55 6.51 -9.88
CA PHE A 48 11.24 5.67 -8.71
C PHE A 48 12.20 5.95 -7.55
N ILE A 49 13.52 5.93 -7.80
CA ILE A 49 14.54 6.16 -6.76
C ILE A 49 14.36 7.55 -6.13
N LYS A 50 14.12 8.57 -6.95
CA LYS A 50 13.93 9.96 -6.48
C LYS A 50 12.67 10.08 -5.61
N GLU A 51 11.55 9.53 -6.07
CA GLU A 51 10.27 9.60 -5.36
C GLU A 51 10.30 8.77 -4.09
N THR A 52 10.85 7.55 -4.14
CA THR A 52 10.96 6.67 -2.97
C THR A 52 11.89 7.24 -1.90
N ARG A 53 12.99 7.89 -2.30
CA ARG A 53 13.89 8.55 -1.34
C ARG A 53 13.21 9.70 -0.62
N LYS A 54 12.49 10.55 -1.36
CA LYS A 54 11.70 11.62 -0.76
C LYS A 54 10.64 11.05 0.20
N LEU A 55 9.98 9.98 -0.19
CA LEU A 55 8.98 9.31 0.63
C LEU A 55 9.60 8.72 1.91
N ALA A 56 10.80 8.11 1.82
CA ALA A 56 11.52 7.60 2.97
C ALA A 56 11.86 8.72 3.97
N ASP A 57 12.28 9.90 3.49
CA ASP A 57 12.54 11.07 4.33
C ASP A 57 11.26 11.55 5.05
N ASP A 58 10.12 11.58 4.34
CA ASP A 58 8.82 11.97 4.90
C ASP A 58 8.35 10.95 5.96
N VAL A 59 8.50 9.65 5.70
CA VAL A 59 8.18 8.55 6.63
C VAL A 59 9.06 8.58 7.86
N LYS A 60 10.36 8.82 7.70
CA LYS A 60 11.30 8.95 8.81
C LYS A 60 10.85 10.00 9.82
N ASN A 61 10.34 11.13 9.32
CA ASN A 61 9.86 12.23 10.16
C ASN A 61 8.50 11.96 10.81
N SER A 62 7.65 11.12 10.23
CA SER A 62 6.27 10.89 10.67
C SER A 62 6.06 9.58 11.41
N ALA A 63 6.80 8.52 11.07
CA ALA A 63 6.61 7.16 11.58
C ALA A 63 7.87 6.54 12.19
N GLY A 64 9.06 7.05 11.84
CA GLY A 64 10.33 6.63 12.43
C GLY A 64 11.31 5.97 11.45
N ASP A 65 12.50 5.64 11.95
CA ASP A 65 13.60 5.12 11.11
C ASP A 65 13.31 3.73 10.54
N LYS A 66 12.67 2.85 11.31
CA LYS A 66 12.41 1.47 10.87
C LYS A 66 11.48 1.38 9.66
N GLU A 67 10.46 2.22 9.63
CA GLU A 67 9.50 2.30 8.55
C GLU A 67 10.15 2.90 7.28
N ALA A 68 11.06 3.86 7.45
CA ALA A 68 11.83 4.43 6.35
C ALA A 68 12.83 3.43 5.74
N GLU A 69 13.46 2.56 6.56
CA GLU A 69 14.40 1.52 6.11
C GLU A 69 13.78 0.55 5.09
N ILE A 70 12.46 0.32 5.15
CA ILE A 70 11.78 -0.54 4.17
C ILE A 70 11.83 0.10 2.78
N LEU A 71 11.53 1.40 2.70
CA LEU A 71 11.57 2.15 1.43
C LEU A 71 13.01 2.29 0.89
N GLU A 72 13.97 2.49 1.77
CA GLU A 72 15.39 2.45 1.39
C GLU A 72 15.78 1.06 0.86
N GLY A 73 15.26 -0.01 1.45
CA GLY A 73 15.41 -1.38 0.97
C GLY A 73 14.89 -1.57 -0.45
N HIS A 74 13.78 -0.94 -0.83
CA HIS A 74 13.26 -0.96 -2.21
C HIS A 74 14.24 -0.31 -3.18
N ILE A 75 14.87 0.81 -2.81
CA ILE A 75 15.89 1.48 -3.63
C ILE A 75 17.10 0.55 -3.84
N VAL A 76 17.59 -0.07 -2.77
CA VAL A 76 18.73 -1.00 -2.84
C VAL A 76 18.40 -2.20 -3.73
N MET A 77 17.21 -2.77 -3.57
CA MET A 77 16.76 -3.94 -4.34
C MET A 77 16.63 -3.62 -5.83
N LEU A 78 16.01 -2.49 -6.19
CA LEU A 78 15.91 -2.06 -7.58
C LEU A 78 17.26 -1.67 -8.19
N SER A 79 18.20 -1.19 -7.37
CA SER A 79 19.53 -0.80 -7.82
C SER A 79 20.48 -1.99 -8.01
N ASP A 80 20.01 -3.22 -7.74
CA ASP A 80 20.80 -4.43 -7.95
C ASP A 80 21.16 -4.60 -9.43
N PRO A 81 22.48 -4.68 -9.76
CA PRO A 81 22.93 -4.77 -11.16
C PRO A 81 22.38 -5.99 -11.89
N PHE A 82 22.14 -7.11 -11.19
CA PHE A 82 21.59 -8.31 -11.79
C PHE A 82 20.14 -8.11 -12.22
N MET A 83 19.30 -7.52 -11.35
CA MET A 83 17.90 -7.22 -11.68
C MET A 83 17.81 -6.29 -12.90
N LEU A 84 18.58 -5.21 -12.90
CA LEU A 84 18.60 -4.25 -14.02
C LEU A 84 19.12 -4.87 -15.31
N SER A 85 20.20 -5.70 -15.24
CA SER A 85 20.74 -6.42 -16.39
C SER A 85 19.69 -7.35 -17.01
N GLN A 86 18.96 -8.12 -16.20
CA GLN A 86 17.90 -9.01 -16.67
C GLN A 86 16.78 -8.24 -17.39
N MET A 87 16.41 -7.06 -16.90
CA MET A 87 15.44 -6.20 -17.58
C MET A 87 15.95 -5.71 -18.93
N GLN A 88 17.24 -5.32 -19.00
CA GLN A 88 17.89 -4.87 -20.25
C GLN A 88 18.00 -6.02 -21.27
N ASP A 89 18.34 -7.23 -20.81
CA ASP A 89 18.43 -8.43 -21.67
C ASP A 89 17.05 -8.76 -22.28
N ASN A 90 15.96 -8.63 -21.51
CA ASN A 90 14.60 -8.80 -22.03
C ASN A 90 14.26 -7.74 -23.10
N ILE A 91 14.70 -6.49 -22.92
CA ILE A 91 14.51 -5.42 -23.90
C ILE A 91 15.33 -5.71 -25.17
N ASP A 92 16.58 -6.19 -25.04
CA ASP A 92 17.40 -6.58 -26.20
C ASP A 92 16.80 -7.75 -26.98
N ALA A 93 16.04 -8.61 -26.29
CA ALA A 93 15.25 -9.68 -26.91
C ALA A 93 13.94 -9.20 -27.57
N GLY A 94 13.65 -7.88 -27.57
CA GLY A 94 12.51 -7.27 -28.26
C GLY A 94 11.29 -7.01 -27.38
N SER A 95 11.43 -7.05 -26.05
CA SER A 95 10.35 -6.70 -25.12
C SER A 95 10.27 -5.19 -24.90
N VAL A 96 9.04 -4.66 -24.73
CA VAL A 96 8.83 -3.31 -24.20
C VAL A 96 9.29 -3.22 -22.74
N ALA A 97 9.62 -2.03 -22.27
CA ALA A 97 10.12 -1.81 -20.91
C ALA A 97 9.17 -2.36 -19.84
N GLU A 98 7.85 -2.18 -20.01
CA GLU A 98 6.81 -2.71 -19.11
C GLU A 98 6.86 -4.24 -19.02
N LYS A 99 6.99 -4.92 -20.15
CA LYS A 99 7.07 -6.39 -20.18
C LYS A 99 8.36 -6.89 -19.54
N ALA A 100 9.48 -6.20 -19.73
CA ALA A 100 10.75 -6.52 -19.11
C ALA A 100 10.66 -6.41 -17.58
N VAL A 101 10.08 -5.32 -17.06
CA VAL A 101 9.83 -5.11 -15.63
C VAL A 101 8.92 -6.21 -15.09
N ASP A 102 7.77 -6.46 -15.72
CA ASP A 102 6.81 -7.47 -15.26
C ASP A 102 7.44 -8.86 -15.21
N THR A 103 8.15 -9.26 -16.27
CA THR A 103 8.78 -10.58 -16.36
C THR A 103 9.83 -10.78 -15.28
N VAL A 104 10.76 -9.82 -15.13
CA VAL A 104 11.87 -9.95 -14.19
C VAL A 104 11.38 -9.86 -12.75
N CYS A 105 10.54 -8.88 -12.41
CA CYS A 105 9.99 -8.79 -11.05
C CYS A 105 9.14 -10.02 -10.70
N SER A 106 8.33 -10.55 -11.61
CA SER A 106 7.54 -11.77 -11.36
C SER A 106 8.45 -12.98 -11.08
N MET A 107 9.57 -13.12 -11.79
CA MET A 107 10.56 -14.16 -11.51
C MET A 107 11.12 -14.05 -10.07
N PHE A 108 11.46 -12.84 -9.61
CA PHE A 108 11.93 -12.63 -8.24
C PHE A 108 10.83 -12.88 -7.20
N ILE A 109 9.58 -12.46 -7.48
CA ILE A 109 8.42 -12.72 -6.61
C ILE A 109 8.24 -14.24 -6.44
N ASP A 110 8.26 -15.01 -7.52
CA ASP A 110 8.10 -16.46 -7.48
C ASP A 110 9.25 -17.12 -6.70
N MET A 111 10.48 -16.65 -6.93
CA MET A 111 11.68 -17.16 -6.23
C MET A 111 11.58 -16.92 -4.72
N PHE A 112 11.22 -15.71 -4.28
CA PHE A 112 11.12 -15.38 -2.86
C PHE A 112 9.91 -16.04 -2.19
N SER A 113 8.79 -16.18 -2.91
CA SER A 113 7.58 -16.84 -2.40
C SER A 113 7.75 -18.35 -2.23
N GLY A 114 8.67 -18.97 -2.99
CA GLY A 114 8.95 -20.42 -2.94
C GLY A 114 9.83 -20.85 -1.76
N VAL A 115 10.37 -19.92 -0.97
CA VAL A 115 11.23 -20.23 0.18
C VAL A 115 10.37 -20.32 1.45
N ASP A 116 10.63 -21.32 2.28
CA ASP A 116 9.96 -21.53 3.58
C ASP A 116 10.62 -20.69 4.68
N ASP A 117 10.64 -19.36 4.48
CA ASP A 117 11.15 -18.37 5.41
C ASP A 117 10.32 -17.07 5.32
N GLU A 118 9.71 -16.67 6.43
CA GLU A 118 8.78 -15.53 6.46
C GLU A 118 9.44 -14.21 6.03
N LEU A 119 10.70 -13.98 6.43
CA LEU A 119 11.43 -12.77 6.05
C LEU A 119 11.71 -12.73 4.54
N THR A 120 12.03 -13.88 3.94
CA THR A 120 12.24 -13.99 2.49
C THR A 120 10.92 -13.82 1.74
N GLN A 121 9.81 -14.37 2.26
CA GLN A 121 8.48 -14.17 1.66
C GLN A 121 8.03 -12.69 1.70
N GLN A 122 8.40 -11.93 2.72
CA GLN A 122 8.17 -10.48 2.74
C GLN A 122 8.85 -9.76 1.59
N ARG A 123 10.04 -10.23 1.14
CA ARG A 123 10.73 -9.69 -0.04
C ARG A 123 9.92 -9.82 -1.32
N ALA A 124 9.08 -10.86 -1.45
CA ALA A 124 8.18 -10.98 -2.59
C ALA A 124 7.17 -9.81 -2.64
N SER A 125 6.65 -9.38 -1.49
CA SER A 125 5.76 -8.21 -1.39
C SER A 125 6.49 -6.91 -1.74
N ASP A 126 7.74 -6.76 -1.31
CA ASP A 126 8.57 -5.60 -1.62
C ASP A 126 8.83 -5.50 -3.13
N VAL A 127 9.20 -6.62 -3.78
CA VAL A 127 9.38 -6.66 -5.24
C VAL A 127 8.09 -6.39 -5.99
N LYS A 128 6.95 -6.83 -5.46
CA LYS A 128 5.64 -6.52 -6.05
C LYS A 128 5.35 -5.02 -6.00
N ASP A 129 5.63 -4.35 -4.88
CA ASP A 129 5.45 -2.89 -4.75
C ASP A 129 6.37 -2.12 -5.72
N ILE A 130 7.62 -2.54 -5.85
CA ILE A 130 8.57 -2.00 -6.85
C ILE A 130 8.02 -2.18 -8.27
N LYS A 131 7.55 -3.40 -8.62
CA LYS A 131 6.96 -3.70 -9.92
C LYS A 131 5.78 -2.78 -10.25
N ASP A 132 4.81 -2.71 -9.35
CA ASP A 132 3.58 -1.94 -9.57
C ASP A 132 3.88 -0.44 -9.68
N SER A 133 4.85 0.06 -8.91
CA SER A 133 5.33 1.44 -8.98
C SER A 133 6.04 1.74 -10.31
N LEU A 134 6.97 0.89 -10.75
CA LEU A 134 7.66 1.06 -12.04
C LEU A 134 6.70 1.01 -13.22
N LEU A 135 5.76 0.06 -13.22
CA LEU A 135 4.74 -0.04 -14.27
C LEU A 135 3.86 1.20 -14.29
N SER A 136 3.47 1.73 -13.13
CA SER A 136 2.69 2.98 -13.03
C SER A 136 3.46 4.16 -13.64
N ILE A 137 4.76 4.28 -13.37
CA ILE A 137 5.62 5.33 -13.91
C ILE A 137 5.76 5.18 -15.44
N LEU A 138 6.03 3.98 -15.94
CA LEU A 138 6.19 3.69 -17.36
C LEU A 138 4.91 3.98 -18.17
N LEU A 139 3.75 3.65 -17.59
CA LEU A 139 2.43 3.85 -18.20
C LEU A 139 1.89 5.28 -18.00
N GLY A 140 2.53 6.08 -17.15
CA GLY A 140 2.03 7.42 -16.81
C GLY A 140 0.67 7.37 -16.08
N VAL A 141 0.39 6.28 -15.36
CA VAL A 141 -0.85 6.12 -14.60
C VAL A 141 -0.68 6.79 -13.24
N ASN A 142 -1.50 7.80 -12.97
CA ASN A 142 -1.53 8.41 -11.65
C ASN A 142 -2.39 7.55 -10.72
N ASN A 143 -1.77 6.91 -9.75
CA ASN A 143 -2.46 6.32 -8.62
C ASN A 143 -3.15 7.42 -7.79
N VAL A 144 -4.17 7.04 -7.01
CA VAL A 144 -4.80 7.98 -6.07
C VAL A 144 -3.71 8.55 -5.17
N ASP A 145 -3.53 9.87 -5.22
CA ASP A 145 -2.56 10.58 -4.37
C ASP A 145 -3.10 10.62 -2.93
N ILE A 146 -2.66 9.64 -2.13
CA ILE A 146 -3.08 9.45 -0.74
C ILE A 146 -2.71 10.67 0.12
N SER A 147 -1.66 11.39 -0.25
CA SER A 147 -1.21 12.58 0.49
C SER A 147 -2.22 13.73 0.44
N LYS A 148 -3.09 13.75 -0.58
CA LYS A 148 -4.08 14.81 -0.83
C LYS A 148 -5.50 14.46 -0.40
N VAL A 149 -5.71 13.35 0.31
CA VAL A 149 -7.04 13.00 0.82
C VAL A 149 -7.54 14.05 1.80
N LYS A 150 -8.85 14.26 1.79
CA LYS A 150 -9.49 15.24 2.67
C LYS A 150 -9.38 14.82 4.13
N LYS A 151 -9.35 15.82 5.02
CA LYS A 151 -9.41 15.56 6.46
C LYS A 151 -10.65 14.75 6.84
N GLY A 152 -10.45 13.74 7.67
CA GLY A 152 -11.50 12.84 8.09
C GLY A 152 -11.81 11.74 7.07
N SER A 153 -10.88 11.37 6.20
CA SER A 153 -11.05 10.25 5.28
C SER A 153 -10.82 8.90 5.95
N VAL A 154 -11.60 7.90 5.56
CA VAL A 154 -11.35 6.48 5.86
C VAL A 154 -10.76 5.86 4.60
N LEU A 155 -9.50 5.43 4.66
CA LEU A 155 -8.82 4.81 3.53
C LEU A 155 -9.17 3.33 3.44
N ILE A 156 -9.51 2.88 2.25
CA ILE A 156 -9.92 1.50 1.98
C ILE A 156 -9.13 1.00 0.78
N ALA A 157 -8.43 -0.12 0.94
CA ALA A 157 -7.67 -0.75 -0.13
C ALA A 157 -7.73 -2.28 0.00
N LYS A 158 -7.30 -2.99 -1.04
CA LYS A 158 -7.08 -4.44 -0.93
C LYS A 158 -5.97 -4.73 0.08
N ASP A 159 -4.85 -4.03 -0.05
CA ASP A 159 -3.73 -3.97 0.90
C ASP A 159 -3.05 -2.61 0.77
N PHE A 160 -2.30 -2.20 1.79
CA PHE A 160 -1.47 -1.02 1.73
C PHE A 160 0.00 -1.42 1.61
N THR A 161 0.60 -1.08 0.48
CA THR A 161 2.02 -1.27 0.25
C THR A 161 2.85 -0.22 1.02
N PRO A 162 4.16 -0.44 1.22
CA PRO A 162 5.03 0.55 1.85
C PRO A 162 4.99 1.92 1.17
N SER A 163 4.98 1.97 -0.16
CA SER A 163 4.89 3.22 -0.91
C SER A 163 3.54 3.93 -0.77
N MET A 164 2.45 3.20 -0.57
CA MET A 164 1.14 3.79 -0.28
C MET A 164 1.08 4.34 1.15
N THR A 165 1.56 3.55 2.11
CA THR A 165 1.52 3.93 3.53
C THR A 165 2.39 5.12 3.85
N GLY A 166 3.53 5.27 3.18
CA GLY A 166 4.39 6.44 3.30
C GLY A 166 3.75 7.76 2.88
N GLN A 167 2.71 7.71 2.03
CA GLN A 167 1.96 8.91 1.61
C GLN A 167 0.87 9.32 2.61
N ILE A 168 0.60 8.52 3.64
CA ILE A 168 -0.49 8.79 4.59
C ILE A 168 -0.14 9.98 5.48
N ASN A 169 -0.97 11.02 5.42
CA ASN A 169 -0.95 12.09 6.40
C ASN A 169 -1.94 11.75 7.52
N LYS A 170 -1.42 11.45 8.72
CA LYS A 170 -2.22 11.05 9.89
C LYS A 170 -3.28 12.07 10.30
N ASP A 171 -3.08 13.35 10.00
CA ASP A 171 -4.04 14.41 10.36
C ASP A 171 -5.26 14.42 9.43
N ASN A 172 -5.17 13.75 8.27
CA ASN A 172 -6.22 13.65 7.29
C ASN A 172 -6.98 12.32 7.33
N VAL A 173 -6.39 11.28 7.92
CA VAL A 173 -6.93 9.92 7.90
C VAL A 173 -7.54 9.56 9.25
N SER A 174 -8.83 9.22 9.25
CA SER A 174 -9.58 8.79 10.44
C SER A 174 -9.47 7.30 10.72
N ALA A 175 -9.33 6.47 9.69
CA ALA A 175 -9.14 5.02 9.83
C ALA A 175 -8.59 4.39 8.54
N ILE A 176 -8.07 3.16 8.67
CA ILE A 176 -7.56 2.34 7.58
C ILE A 176 -8.30 1.00 7.57
N LEU A 177 -8.78 0.58 6.39
CA LEU A 177 -9.46 -0.71 6.17
C LEU A 177 -8.78 -1.47 5.03
N THR A 178 -8.58 -2.78 5.19
CA THR A 178 -8.05 -3.64 4.12
C THR A 178 -8.82 -4.94 3.94
N GLU A 179 -8.79 -5.50 2.72
CA GLU A 179 -9.34 -6.84 2.44
C GLU A 179 -8.43 -7.95 2.94
N VAL A 180 -7.12 -7.73 2.90
CA VAL A 180 -6.11 -8.71 3.32
C VAL A 180 -5.18 -8.10 4.39
N GLY A 181 -4.30 -8.90 4.93
CA GLY A 181 -3.34 -8.47 5.94
C GLY A 181 -3.70 -8.95 7.34
N GLY A 182 -2.69 -9.16 8.17
CA GLY A 182 -2.82 -9.59 9.56
C GLY A 182 -2.26 -8.56 10.53
N ILE A 183 -2.28 -8.88 11.81
CA ILE A 183 -1.76 -8.00 12.89
C ILE A 183 -0.26 -7.73 12.79
N THR A 184 0.47 -8.55 12.04
CA THR A 184 1.92 -8.43 11.77
C THR A 184 2.21 -7.81 10.40
N SER A 185 1.18 -7.50 9.59
CA SER A 185 1.36 -6.88 8.29
C SER A 185 1.96 -5.48 8.40
N HIS A 186 2.58 -5.01 7.31
CA HIS A 186 3.13 -3.66 7.22
C HIS A 186 2.05 -2.60 7.52
N SER A 187 0.85 -2.75 6.95
CA SER A 187 -0.30 -1.87 7.20
C SER A 187 -0.67 -1.77 8.68
N ALA A 188 -0.63 -2.91 9.41
CA ALA A 188 -0.92 -2.95 10.84
C ALA A 188 0.15 -2.24 11.68
N ILE A 189 1.42 -2.48 11.35
CA ILE A 189 2.57 -1.88 12.07
C ILE A 189 2.51 -0.36 11.91
N LEU A 190 2.34 0.11 10.68
CA LEU A 190 2.29 1.55 10.39
C LEU A 190 1.08 2.23 11.01
N ALA A 191 -0.12 1.63 10.91
CA ALA A 191 -1.33 2.18 11.53
C ALA A 191 -1.15 2.38 13.04
N ARG A 192 -0.51 1.40 13.73
CA ARG A 192 -0.17 1.53 15.16
C ARG A 192 0.86 2.63 15.42
N ALA A 193 1.91 2.72 14.62
CA ALA A 193 2.95 3.74 14.75
C ALA A 193 2.38 5.16 14.59
N MET A 194 1.44 5.34 13.66
CA MET A 194 0.75 6.60 13.42
C MET A 194 -0.42 6.88 14.40
N GLY A 195 -0.86 5.88 15.18
CA GLY A 195 -2.03 5.98 16.04
C GLY A 195 -3.36 6.08 15.28
N ILE A 196 -3.41 5.55 14.04
CA ILE A 196 -4.61 5.52 13.18
C ILE A 196 -5.38 4.23 13.45
N PRO A 197 -6.69 4.27 13.78
CA PRO A 197 -7.53 3.07 13.92
C PRO A 197 -7.49 2.23 12.64
N ALA A 198 -7.33 0.89 12.77
CA ALA A 198 -7.27 0.04 11.59
C ALA A 198 -8.00 -1.29 11.81
N VAL A 199 -8.74 -1.71 10.78
CA VAL A 199 -9.37 -3.03 10.68
C VAL A 199 -8.94 -3.67 9.37
N LEU A 200 -8.34 -4.86 9.48
CA LEU A 200 -7.77 -5.59 8.36
C LEU A 200 -8.53 -6.91 8.13
N SER A 201 -8.25 -7.55 6.99
CA SER A 201 -8.89 -8.81 6.60
C SER A 201 -10.42 -8.72 6.58
N ILE A 202 -10.97 -7.65 6.01
CA ILE A 202 -12.41 -7.49 5.80
C ILE A 202 -12.74 -8.00 4.40
N PRO A 203 -13.42 -9.15 4.26
CA PRO A 203 -13.72 -9.69 2.93
C PRO A 203 -14.51 -8.71 2.06
N ASN A 204 -14.07 -8.50 0.83
CA ASN A 204 -14.72 -7.66 -0.19
C ASN A 204 -15.01 -6.20 0.20
N VAL A 205 -14.30 -5.62 1.15
CA VAL A 205 -14.56 -4.25 1.61
C VAL A 205 -14.44 -3.22 0.48
N CYS A 206 -13.56 -3.42 -0.48
CA CYS A 206 -13.40 -2.53 -1.64
C CYS A 206 -14.61 -2.54 -2.59
N ASN A 207 -15.44 -3.59 -2.56
CA ASN A 207 -16.67 -3.68 -3.35
C ASN A 207 -17.92 -3.30 -2.54
N GLU A 208 -17.89 -3.54 -1.23
CA GLU A 208 -19.00 -3.26 -0.30
C GLU A 208 -19.14 -1.77 0.02
N VAL A 209 -18.02 -1.03 -0.02
CA VAL A 209 -17.99 0.40 0.33
C VAL A 209 -17.66 1.20 -0.93
N LYS A 210 -18.40 2.28 -1.15
CA LYS A 210 -18.19 3.20 -2.27
C LYS A 210 -17.47 4.47 -1.83
N ASN A 211 -16.76 5.10 -2.76
CA ASN A 211 -16.17 6.40 -2.51
C ASN A 211 -17.21 7.41 -2.03
N GLY A 212 -16.94 8.04 -0.89
CA GLY A 212 -17.81 9.03 -0.28
C GLY A 212 -18.82 8.49 0.72
N ASP A 213 -18.98 7.16 0.87
CA ASP A 213 -19.81 6.58 1.92
C ASP A 213 -19.28 6.98 3.30
N LEU A 214 -20.19 7.33 4.22
CA LEU A 214 -19.81 7.52 5.61
C LEU A 214 -19.54 6.16 6.25
N VAL A 215 -18.38 6.01 6.90
CA VAL A 215 -17.96 4.76 7.54
C VAL A 215 -17.53 5.01 8.96
N ALA A 216 -18.01 4.16 9.88
CA ALA A 216 -17.60 4.15 11.28
C ALA A 216 -16.80 2.88 11.58
N VAL A 217 -15.64 3.03 12.21
CA VAL A 217 -14.63 1.99 12.41
C VAL A 217 -14.33 1.82 13.89
N ASP A 218 -14.42 0.58 14.37
CA ASP A 218 -14.00 0.16 15.71
C ASP A 218 -12.73 -0.71 15.60
N GLY A 219 -11.59 -0.09 15.73
CA GLY A 219 -10.28 -0.76 15.70
C GLY A 219 -9.98 -1.66 16.91
N PHE A 220 -10.76 -1.55 18.00
CA PHE A 220 -10.66 -2.46 19.15
C PHE A 220 -11.29 -3.82 18.85
N LYS A 221 -12.54 -3.78 18.32
CA LYS A 221 -13.36 -4.98 18.08
C LYS A 221 -13.28 -5.48 16.64
N GLY A 222 -12.68 -4.71 15.72
CA GLY A 222 -12.64 -5.03 14.30
C GLY A 222 -14.00 -4.92 13.60
N ASN A 223 -14.88 -4.02 14.05
CA ASN A 223 -16.17 -3.79 13.44
C ASN A 223 -16.14 -2.56 12.53
N VAL A 224 -16.87 -2.64 11.43
CA VAL A 224 -17.04 -1.54 10.48
C VAL A 224 -18.51 -1.40 10.11
N ILE A 225 -19.05 -0.19 10.24
CA ILE A 225 -20.44 0.15 9.91
C ILE A 225 -20.41 1.09 8.71
N VAL A 226 -21.01 0.67 7.61
CA VAL A 226 -21.20 1.49 6.41
C VAL A 226 -22.52 2.21 6.55
N SER A 227 -22.55 3.51 6.27
CA SER A 227 -23.69 4.40 6.45
C SER A 227 -24.28 4.33 7.87
N PRO A 228 -23.46 4.57 8.93
CA PRO A 228 -23.91 4.49 10.31
C PRO A 228 -25.03 5.51 10.60
N SER A 229 -26.01 5.10 11.40
CA SER A 229 -27.00 6.00 11.99
C SER A 229 -26.37 6.86 13.10
N ASN A 230 -27.06 7.91 13.53
CA ASN A 230 -26.62 8.69 14.68
C ASN A 230 -26.53 7.85 15.96
N ASP A 231 -27.40 6.87 16.12
CA ASP A 231 -27.37 5.95 17.27
C ASP A 231 -26.14 5.04 17.22
N ASP A 232 -25.77 4.53 16.04
CA ASP A 232 -24.54 3.73 15.84
C ASP A 232 -23.31 4.54 16.21
N ILE A 233 -23.25 5.80 15.80
CA ILE A 233 -22.16 6.72 16.12
C ILE A 233 -22.07 6.97 17.62
N CYS A 234 -23.20 7.25 18.27
CA CYS A 234 -23.26 7.43 19.73
C CYS A 234 -22.80 6.18 20.47
N LEU A 235 -23.27 5.00 20.07
CA LEU A 235 -22.86 3.73 20.67
C LEU A 235 -21.37 3.44 20.51
N LEU A 236 -20.78 3.81 19.38
CA LEU A 236 -19.35 3.63 19.14
C LEU A 236 -18.51 4.42 20.16
N TYR A 237 -18.85 5.69 20.40
CA TYR A 237 -18.13 6.56 21.33
C TYR A 237 -18.44 6.34 22.82
N THR A 238 -19.62 5.79 23.13
CA THR A 238 -20.02 5.52 24.51
C THR A 238 -19.66 4.11 24.99
N SER A 239 -19.18 3.23 24.08
CA SER A 239 -18.69 1.90 24.46
C SER A 239 -17.40 2.06 25.27
N PRO A 240 -17.33 1.50 26.50
CA PRO A 240 -16.12 1.57 27.31
C PRO A 240 -14.93 0.96 26.55
N SER A 241 -13.81 1.69 26.53
CA SER A 241 -12.55 1.19 26.01
C SER A 241 -12.14 -0.05 26.83
N PRO A 242 -11.50 -1.07 26.24
CA PRO A 242 -10.95 -2.19 27.00
C PRO A 242 -9.96 -1.76 28.10
N ARG A 243 -9.42 -0.54 28.05
CA ARG A 243 -8.58 0.03 29.12
C ARG A 243 -9.39 0.41 30.36
N ASP A 244 -10.64 0.86 30.17
CA ASP A 244 -11.50 1.28 31.30
C ASP A 244 -12.09 0.07 32.06
N ALA A 245 -12.04 -1.14 31.47
CA ALA A 245 -12.54 -2.37 32.08
C ALA A 245 -11.52 -3.05 33.05
N HIS A 246 -10.29 -2.55 33.13
CA HIS A 246 -9.25 -3.10 34.03
C HIS A 246 -8.98 -2.24 35.26
N GLU A 247 -9.68 -1.13 35.45
CA GLU A 247 -9.55 -0.26 36.64
C GLU A 247 -10.73 -0.38 37.64
N SER A 248 -11.48 -1.48 37.59
CA SER A 248 -12.56 -1.76 38.56
C SER A 248 -12.38 -3.07 39.30
#